data_d8b47f1d02d2447511fbecc66ddf8d48
#
_entry.id   d8b47f1d02d2447511fbecc66ddf8d48
#
_cell.length_a   1.000
_cell.length_b   1.000
_cell.length_c   1.000
_cell.angle_alpha   90.00
_cell.angle_beta   90.00
_cell.angle_gamma   90.00
#
_symmetry.space_group_name_H-M   'P 1'
#
loop_
_entity.id
_entity.type
_entity.pdbx_description
1 polymer ?
#
loop_
_entity_poly.entity_id
_entity_poly.type
_entity_poly.pdbx_seq_one_letter_code
_entity_poly.pdbx_strand_id
1 'polypeptide(L)'
;MDSRMETTIAGVTWKNPVTTASGTFGSGREYGELIDLNRLGAITVKGVSEEAWKGNPVPRLAETQSGLLNSIGLQNAGAELFIENDIPFLRQYDTKIIVNICGHTLSQYCAVAERFADCDIDMLELNISCPNVEEGGLSFGTDPHVVERVVK
;
A
#
# COMPACT_ATOMS: atom_id res chain seq x y z
N MET A 1 26.76 2.81 5.29
CA MET A 1 25.97 1.75 4.63
C MET A 1 26.82 1.07 3.58
N ASP A 2 26.63 -0.21 3.35
CA ASP A 2 27.35 -0.94 2.30
C ASP A 2 26.71 -0.62 0.93
N SER A 3 27.41 0.16 0.10
CA SER A 3 26.92 0.55 -1.23
C SER A 3 26.58 -0.64 -2.17
N ARG A 4 27.05 -1.85 -1.81
CA ARG A 4 26.72 -3.09 -2.54
C ARG A 4 25.26 -3.52 -2.37
N MET A 5 24.57 -2.99 -1.36
CA MET A 5 23.15 -3.28 -1.09
C MET A 5 22.22 -2.25 -1.73
N GLU A 6 22.77 -1.14 -2.21
CA GLU A 6 21.97 -0.07 -2.82
C GLU A 6 21.31 -0.57 -4.11
N THR A 7 20.05 -0.22 -4.30
CA THR A 7 19.27 -0.57 -5.50
C THR A 7 18.42 0.60 -5.94
N THR A 8 18.14 0.70 -7.25
CA THR A 8 17.30 1.77 -7.81
C THR A 8 16.10 1.13 -8.52
N ILE A 9 14.89 1.56 -8.12
CA ILE A 9 13.62 1.10 -8.70
C ILE A 9 12.84 2.34 -9.15
N ALA A 10 12.42 2.39 -10.40
CA ALA A 10 11.69 3.50 -11.00
C ALA A 10 12.33 4.89 -10.73
N GLY A 11 13.67 4.96 -10.73
CA GLY A 11 14.42 6.20 -10.49
C GLY A 11 14.62 6.55 -9.01
N VAL A 12 14.02 5.82 -8.08
CA VAL A 12 14.17 6.02 -6.64
C VAL A 12 15.24 5.07 -6.09
N THR A 13 16.27 5.63 -5.47
CA THR A 13 17.37 4.85 -4.88
C THR A 13 17.03 4.46 -3.43
N TRP A 14 17.13 3.16 -3.14
CA TRP A 14 16.96 2.55 -1.82
C TRP A 14 18.32 2.11 -1.28
N LYS A 15 18.51 2.26 0.00
CA LYS A 15 19.76 1.85 0.67
C LYS A 15 20.02 0.34 0.70
N ASN A 16 18.96 -0.46 0.55
CA ASN A 16 19.01 -1.91 0.38
C ASN A 16 17.69 -2.39 -0.27
N PRO A 17 17.64 -3.61 -0.85
CA PRO A 17 16.47 -4.11 -1.57
C PRO A 17 15.34 -4.67 -0.67
N VAL A 18 15.46 -4.53 0.65
CA VAL A 18 14.46 -5.10 1.57
C VAL A 18 13.32 -4.11 1.75
N THR A 19 12.12 -4.54 1.39
CA THR A 19 10.87 -3.80 1.62
C THR A 19 9.82 -4.69 2.26
N THR A 20 8.82 -4.08 2.86
CA THR A 20 7.61 -4.79 3.30
C THR A 20 6.65 -5.00 2.14
N ALA A 21 5.74 -5.96 2.28
CA ALA A 21 4.66 -6.17 1.31
C ALA A 21 3.38 -5.46 1.79
N SER A 22 2.67 -4.82 0.86
CA SER A 22 1.39 -4.17 1.14
C SER A 22 0.39 -5.15 1.79
N GLY A 23 -0.39 -4.65 2.73
CA GLY A 23 -1.39 -5.43 3.45
C GLY A 23 -0.88 -6.33 4.57
N THR A 24 0.44 -6.45 4.77
CA THR A 24 1.04 -7.31 5.81
C THR A 24 1.71 -6.54 6.94
N PHE A 25 1.90 -5.23 6.78
CA PHE A 25 2.72 -4.41 7.68
C PHE A 25 1.99 -3.15 8.20
N GLY A 26 0.74 -2.94 7.82
CA GLY A 26 0.00 -1.71 8.13
C GLY A 26 0.75 -0.49 7.60
N SER A 27 0.91 0.52 8.46
CA SER A 27 1.79 1.68 8.24
C SER A 27 3.10 1.57 9.06
N GLY A 28 3.41 0.38 9.57
CA GLY A 28 4.65 0.11 10.31
C GLY A 28 4.63 0.46 11.79
N ARG A 29 3.54 1.02 12.34
CA ARG A 29 3.49 1.46 13.75
C ARG A 29 3.68 0.28 14.71
N GLU A 30 2.88 -0.76 14.55
CA GLU A 30 2.94 -1.96 15.41
C GLU A 30 4.28 -2.70 15.26
N TYR A 31 4.76 -2.81 14.02
CA TYR A 31 6.02 -3.49 13.75
C TYR A 31 7.25 -2.67 14.13
N GLY A 32 7.13 -1.35 14.16
CA GLY A 32 8.19 -0.45 14.64
C GLY A 32 8.56 -0.67 16.12
N GLU A 33 7.65 -1.28 16.89
CA GLU A 33 7.95 -1.70 18.27
C GLU A 33 8.81 -2.98 18.33
N LEU A 34 8.81 -3.77 17.25
CA LEU A 34 9.51 -5.06 17.19
C LEU A 34 10.81 -4.99 16.40
N ILE A 35 10.90 -4.13 15.40
CA ILE A 35 12.07 -3.97 14.54
C ILE A 35 12.41 -2.49 14.34
N ASP A 36 13.68 -2.21 14.12
CA ASP A 36 14.14 -0.88 13.71
C ASP A 36 13.80 -0.63 12.22
N LEU A 37 12.82 0.24 11.97
CA LEU A 37 12.36 0.58 10.63
C LEU A 37 13.46 1.24 9.78
N ASN A 38 14.48 1.85 10.40
CA ASN A 38 15.64 2.37 9.69
C ASN A 38 16.47 1.30 8.97
N ARG A 39 16.26 0.03 9.26
CA ARG A 39 16.95 -1.08 8.58
C ARG A 39 16.35 -1.43 7.22
N LEU A 40 15.11 -1.00 6.96
CA LEU A 40 14.41 -1.28 5.70
C LEU A 40 14.80 -0.29 4.62
N GLY A 41 14.96 -0.77 3.39
CA GLY A 41 15.15 0.06 2.20
C GLY A 41 13.88 0.84 1.85
N ALA A 42 12.72 0.20 2.00
CA ALA A 42 11.41 0.82 1.84
C ALA A 42 10.36 0.19 2.76
N ILE A 43 9.28 0.93 3.00
CA ILE A 43 8.05 0.43 3.63
C ILE A 43 6.93 0.61 2.62
N THR A 44 6.34 -0.51 2.17
CA THR A 44 5.09 -0.50 1.42
C THR A 44 3.94 -0.63 2.40
N VAL A 45 3.10 0.41 2.45
CA VAL A 45 2.00 0.48 3.41
C VAL A 45 0.77 -0.30 2.96
N LYS A 46 -0.20 -0.44 3.84
CA LYS A 46 -1.53 -0.97 3.52
C LYS A 46 -2.20 -0.12 2.44
N GLY A 47 -3.05 -0.76 1.61
CA GLY A 47 -3.82 -0.07 0.58
C GLY A 47 -4.63 1.11 1.15
N VAL A 48 -4.46 2.28 0.53
CA VAL A 48 -5.11 3.54 0.88
C VAL A 48 -6.04 3.93 -0.27
N SER A 49 -7.30 4.19 0.06
CA SER A 49 -8.32 4.72 -0.86
C SER A 49 -8.49 6.23 -0.68
N GLU A 50 -9.17 6.89 -1.60
CA GLU A 50 -9.48 8.32 -1.48
C GLU A 50 -10.24 8.58 -0.18
N GLU A 51 -11.35 7.87 0.02
CA GLU A 51 -12.16 7.90 1.23
C GLU A 51 -11.92 6.66 2.09
N ALA A 52 -12.31 6.72 3.36
CA ALA A 52 -12.20 5.60 4.28
C ALA A 52 -13.08 4.40 3.87
N TRP A 53 -12.52 3.20 3.84
CA TRP A 53 -13.27 1.96 3.64
C TRP A 53 -13.42 1.18 4.94
N LYS A 54 -14.67 0.81 5.27
CA LYS A 54 -14.98 0.05 6.50
C LYS A 54 -14.55 -1.42 6.41
N GLY A 55 -14.27 -1.91 5.20
CA GLY A 55 -14.05 -3.33 4.96
C GLY A 55 -15.34 -4.15 5.04
N ASN A 56 -15.17 -5.46 5.02
CA ASN A 56 -16.29 -6.39 5.09
C ASN A 56 -16.93 -6.44 6.48
N PRO A 57 -18.23 -6.83 6.61
CA PRO A 57 -18.86 -7.06 7.90
C PRO A 57 -18.22 -8.25 8.64
N VAL A 58 -18.35 -8.27 9.95
CA VAL A 58 -17.92 -9.38 10.80
C VAL A 58 -18.91 -10.56 10.74
N PRO A 59 -18.47 -11.84 10.95
CA PRO A 59 -17.08 -12.27 11.20
C PRO A 59 -16.25 -12.29 9.93
N ARG A 60 -15.00 -11.82 10.00
CA ARG A 60 -14.08 -11.75 8.85
C ARG A 60 -12.71 -12.38 9.09
N LEU A 61 -12.61 -13.12 10.19
CA LEU A 61 -11.48 -13.98 10.52
C LEU A 61 -12.02 -15.35 10.93
N ALA A 62 -11.37 -16.41 10.48
CA ALA A 62 -11.68 -17.78 10.86
C ALA A 62 -10.40 -18.58 11.02
N GLU A 63 -10.22 -19.22 12.18
CA GLU A 63 -9.10 -20.12 12.42
C GLU A 63 -9.29 -21.45 11.68
N THR A 64 -8.18 -22.02 11.23
CA THR A 64 -8.08 -23.35 10.65
C THR A 64 -7.03 -24.15 11.40
N GLN A 65 -6.89 -25.45 11.12
CA GLN A 65 -5.88 -26.29 11.76
C GLN A 65 -4.43 -25.81 11.59
N SER A 66 -4.14 -25.07 10.51
CA SER A 66 -2.78 -24.68 10.15
C SER A 66 -2.63 -23.18 9.84
N GLY A 67 -3.62 -22.36 10.17
CA GLY A 67 -3.54 -20.93 9.86
C GLY A 67 -4.85 -20.19 10.11
N LEU A 68 -4.97 -19.04 9.44
CA LEU A 68 -6.08 -18.11 9.56
C LEU A 68 -6.60 -17.74 8.18
N LEU A 69 -7.88 -17.89 7.96
CA LEU A 69 -8.58 -17.29 6.81
C LEU A 69 -9.05 -15.90 7.17
N ASN A 70 -8.94 -14.97 6.22
CA ASN A 70 -9.46 -13.63 6.41
C ASN A 70 -10.24 -13.11 5.21
N SER A 71 -11.11 -12.16 5.49
CA SER A 71 -11.94 -11.44 4.53
C SER A 71 -12.07 -9.99 5.00
N ILE A 72 -10.94 -9.31 5.17
CA ILE A 72 -10.89 -7.95 5.76
C ILE A 72 -11.57 -6.92 4.86
N GLY A 73 -11.47 -7.04 3.53
CA GLY A 73 -12.10 -6.11 2.58
C GLY A 73 -11.41 -4.77 2.49
N LEU A 74 -10.08 -4.73 2.48
CA LEU A 74 -9.26 -3.52 2.34
C LEU A 74 -9.63 -2.37 3.29
N GLN A 75 -10.05 -2.68 4.53
CA GLN A 75 -10.31 -1.65 5.54
C GLN A 75 -9.12 -0.70 5.66
N ASN A 76 -9.38 0.60 5.50
CA ASN A 76 -8.38 1.66 5.64
C ASN A 76 -9.05 2.99 6.01
N ALA A 77 -8.28 3.93 6.52
CA ALA A 77 -8.77 5.21 7.02
C ALA A 77 -8.94 6.29 5.93
N GLY A 78 -8.53 6.00 4.68
CA GLY A 78 -8.53 6.96 3.58
C GLY A 78 -7.27 7.82 3.52
N ALA A 79 -7.11 8.53 2.39
CA ALA A 79 -5.91 9.30 2.09
C ALA A 79 -5.68 10.45 3.07
N GLU A 80 -6.72 11.16 3.48
CA GLU A 80 -6.59 12.33 4.36
C GLU A 80 -5.95 11.97 5.70
N LEU A 81 -6.48 10.97 6.40
CA LEU A 81 -5.92 10.53 7.68
C LEU A 81 -4.54 9.89 7.54
N PHE A 82 -4.26 9.23 6.42
CA PHE A 82 -2.94 8.71 6.14
C PHE A 82 -1.91 9.84 5.97
N ILE A 83 -2.26 10.89 5.23
CA ILE A 83 -1.39 12.07 5.02
C ILE A 83 -1.13 12.77 6.35
N GLU A 84 -2.16 12.97 7.17
CA GLU A 84 -2.05 13.68 8.45
C GLU A 84 -1.25 12.91 9.51
N ASN A 85 -1.36 11.59 9.54
CA ASN A 85 -0.84 10.79 10.65
C ASN A 85 0.31 9.87 10.27
N ASP A 86 0.20 9.16 9.13
CA ASP A 86 1.14 8.07 8.81
C ASP A 86 2.38 8.58 8.08
N ILE A 87 2.25 9.56 7.18
CA ILE A 87 3.42 10.17 6.53
C ILE A 87 4.36 10.82 7.56
N PRO A 88 3.89 11.69 8.49
CA PRO A 88 4.77 12.25 9.51
C PRO A 88 5.41 11.22 10.44
N PHE A 89 4.71 10.12 10.72
CA PHE A 89 5.29 9.00 11.47
C PHE A 89 6.41 8.31 10.69
N LEU A 90 6.16 7.94 9.44
CA LEU A 90 7.13 7.23 8.60
C LEU A 90 8.36 8.08 8.28
N ARG A 91 8.21 9.39 8.14
CA ARG A 91 9.32 10.32 7.88
C ARG A 91 10.28 10.52 9.05
N GLN A 92 9.99 9.95 10.22
CA GLN A 92 10.95 9.90 11.32
C GLN A 92 12.06 8.86 11.08
N TYR A 93 11.89 7.98 10.08
CA TYR A 93 12.82 6.89 9.77
C TYR A 93 13.52 7.12 8.43
N ASP A 94 14.77 6.69 8.36
CA ASP A 94 15.55 6.66 7.13
C ASP A 94 15.13 5.44 6.27
N THR A 95 13.95 5.52 5.65
CA THR A 95 13.39 4.48 4.78
C THR A 95 12.55 5.15 3.69
N LYS A 96 12.38 4.48 2.54
CA LYS A 96 11.49 4.96 1.49
C LYS A 96 10.04 4.63 1.81
N ILE A 97 9.14 5.55 1.50
CA ILE A 97 7.70 5.37 1.69
C ILE A 97 7.06 5.05 0.35
N ILE A 98 6.48 3.85 0.26
CA ILE A 98 5.70 3.40 -0.90
C ILE A 98 4.23 3.33 -0.46
N VAL A 99 3.41 4.21 -1.02
CA VAL A 99 1.97 4.20 -0.73
C VAL A 99 1.27 3.29 -1.70
N ASN A 100 0.71 2.18 -1.19
CA ASN A 100 -0.17 1.33 -1.97
C ASN A 100 -1.53 2.01 -2.10
N ILE A 101 -1.96 2.34 -3.32
CA ILE A 101 -3.23 3.01 -3.59
C ILE A 101 -4.25 2.05 -4.20
N CYS A 102 -5.51 2.20 -3.81
CA CYS A 102 -6.60 1.36 -4.28
C CYS A 102 -7.87 2.16 -4.59
N GLY A 103 -8.66 1.67 -5.52
CA GLY A 103 -9.94 2.22 -5.94
C GLY A 103 -10.82 1.15 -6.57
N HIS A 104 -12.11 1.41 -6.67
CA HIS A 104 -13.07 0.56 -7.39
C HIS A 104 -13.16 0.95 -8.87
N THR A 105 -12.79 2.19 -9.21
CA THR A 105 -12.86 2.74 -10.57
C THR A 105 -11.56 3.43 -10.93
N LEU A 106 -11.30 3.63 -12.23
CA LEU A 106 -10.15 4.39 -12.70
C LEU A 106 -10.11 5.81 -12.12
N SER A 107 -11.27 6.48 -12.05
CA SER A 107 -11.36 7.82 -11.50
C SER A 107 -10.95 7.88 -10.03
N GLN A 108 -11.23 6.85 -9.24
CA GLN A 108 -10.77 6.77 -7.85
C GLN A 108 -9.26 6.57 -7.76
N TYR A 109 -8.63 5.77 -8.66
CA TYR A 109 -7.16 5.69 -8.70
C TYR A 109 -6.53 7.03 -9.03
N CYS A 110 -7.07 7.77 -10.00
CA CYS A 110 -6.59 9.12 -10.31
C CYS A 110 -6.76 10.06 -9.11
N ALA A 111 -7.94 10.08 -8.50
CA ALA A 111 -8.23 10.96 -7.38
C ALA A 111 -7.31 10.69 -6.17
N VAL A 112 -7.08 9.41 -5.83
CA VAL A 112 -6.17 9.09 -4.73
C VAL A 112 -4.71 9.39 -5.09
N ALA A 113 -4.28 9.18 -6.33
CA ALA A 113 -2.94 9.55 -6.79
C ALA A 113 -2.72 11.06 -6.72
N GLU A 114 -3.69 11.87 -7.13
CA GLU A 114 -3.65 13.33 -7.03
C GLU A 114 -3.52 13.82 -5.58
N ARG A 115 -4.16 13.14 -4.61
CA ARG A 115 -3.99 13.46 -3.19
C ARG A 115 -2.55 13.33 -2.70
N PHE A 116 -1.78 12.44 -3.31
CA PHE A 116 -0.38 12.20 -2.94
C PHE A 116 0.63 12.96 -3.79
N ALA A 117 0.22 13.70 -4.83
CA ALA A 117 1.12 14.37 -5.78
C ALA A 117 2.11 15.34 -5.11
N ASP A 118 1.65 16.08 -4.10
CA ASP A 118 2.46 17.05 -3.37
C ASP A 118 2.86 16.56 -1.96
N CYS A 119 2.65 15.28 -1.66
CA CYS A 119 2.99 14.70 -0.36
C CYS A 119 4.44 14.22 -0.33
N ASP A 120 5.01 14.24 0.87
CA ASP A 120 6.36 13.72 1.10
C ASP A 120 6.34 12.18 1.16
N ILE A 121 6.24 11.56 -0.02
CA ILE A 121 6.34 10.12 -0.25
C ILE A 121 7.33 9.86 -1.39
N ASP A 122 7.82 8.61 -1.51
CA ASP A 122 8.82 8.30 -2.54
C ASP A 122 8.23 7.61 -3.76
N MET A 123 7.19 6.79 -3.59
CA MET A 123 6.58 6.02 -4.68
C MET A 123 5.10 5.74 -4.42
N LEU A 124 4.35 5.49 -5.49
CA LEU A 124 3.02 4.88 -5.46
C LEU A 124 3.09 3.44 -5.96
N GLU A 125 2.38 2.54 -5.30
CA GLU A 125 2.13 1.17 -5.75
C GLU A 125 0.65 1.04 -6.11
N LEU A 126 0.35 0.70 -7.37
CA LEU A 126 -1.03 0.51 -7.82
C LEU A 126 -1.55 -0.87 -7.39
N ASN A 127 -2.57 -0.91 -6.55
CA ASN A 127 -3.21 -2.16 -6.14
C ASN A 127 -4.20 -2.64 -7.19
N ILE A 128 -3.75 -3.43 -8.13
CA ILE A 128 -4.57 -4.04 -9.18
C ILE A 128 -4.92 -5.51 -8.90
N SER A 129 -4.57 -6.04 -7.73
CA SER A 129 -4.75 -7.45 -7.36
C SER A 129 -6.06 -7.73 -6.63
N CYS A 130 -6.83 -6.71 -6.27
CA CYS A 130 -8.05 -6.87 -5.49
C CYS A 130 -9.27 -7.19 -6.38
N PRO A 131 -10.09 -8.22 -6.05
CA PRO A 131 -11.21 -8.65 -6.89
C PRO A 131 -12.45 -7.74 -6.81
N ASN A 132 -12.38 -6.61 -6.14
CA ASN A 132 -13.52 -5.70 -5.94
C ASN A 132 -13.65 -4.73 -7.10
N VAL A 133 -14.37 -5.11 -8.15
CA VAL A 133 -14.62 -4.23 -9.31
C VAL A 133 -16.11 -4.18 -9.63
N GLU A 134 -16.66 -2.99 -9.73
CA GLU A 134 -18.06 -2.76 -10.14
C GLU A 134 -18.33 -3.14 -11.60
N GLU A 135 -17.33 -3.12 -12.48
CA GLU A 135 -17.48 -3.47 -13.88
C GLU A 135 -17.10 -4.93 -14.15
N GLY A 136 -18.07 -5.84 -14.02
CA GLY A 136 -17.99 -7.19 -14.56
C GLY A 136 -17.26 -8.24 -13.71
N GLY A 137 -16.90 -7.96 -12.46
CA GLY A 137 -16.39 -8.96 -11.53
C GLY A 137 -14.97 -9.47 -11.81
N LEU A 138 -14.23 -8.84 -12.72
CA LEU A 138 -12.85 -9.14 -13.02
C LEU A 138 -11.92 -8.16 -12.27
N SER A 139 -10.90 -8.70 -11.61
CA SER A 139 -9.82 -7.89 -11.03
C SER A 139 -9.12 -7.09 -12.12
N PHE A 140 -8.79 -5.82 -11.86
CA PHE A 140 -8.04 -4.98 -12.81
C PHE A 140 -6.75 -5.68 -13.31
N GLY A 141 -6.10 -6.48 -12.49
CA GLY A 141 -4.85 -7.16 -12.81
C GLY A 141 -4.99 -8.41 -13.70
N THR A 142 -6.19 -8.85 -14.05
CA THR A 142 -6.39 -10.07 -14.86
C THR A 142 -6.53 -9.80 -16.37
N ASP A 143 -6.77 -8.56 -16.76
CA ASP A 143 -6.88 -8.14 -18.16
C ASP A 143 -5.76 -7.12 -18.47
N PRO A 144 -4.83 -7.43 -19.40
CA PRO A 144 -3.74 -6.52 -19.75
C PRO A 144 -4.20 -5.18 -20.32
N HIS A 145 -5.36 -5.12 -21.01
CA HIS A 145 -5.89 -3.86 -21.51
C HIS A 145 -6.44 -2.98 -20.39
N VAL A 146 -6.98 -3.58 -19.34
CA VAL A 146 -7.42 -2.86 -18.16
C VAL A 146 -6.22 -2.37 -17.36
N VAL A 147 -5.20 -3.20 -17.18
CA VAL A 147 -3.92 -2.80 -16.55
C VAL A 147 -3.31 -1.60 -17.27
N GLU A 148 -3.24 -1.64 -18.61
CA GLU A 148 -2.72 -0.53 -19.42
C GLU A 148 -3.48 0.78 -19.15
N ARG A 149 -4.82 0.72 -19.03
CA ARG A 149 -5.66 1.88 -18.73
C ARG A 149 -5.44 2.44 -17.33
N VAL A 150 -5.18 1.57 -16.35
CA VAL A 150 -4.91 2.00 -14.96
C VAL A 150 -3.54 2.65 -14.83
N VAL A 151 -2.55 2.17 -15.59
CA VAL A 151 -1.16 2.65 -15.52
C VAL A 151 -0.92 3.93 -16.33
N LYS A 152 -1.73 4.19 -17.36
CA LYS A 152 -1.68 5.43 -18.18
C LYS A 152 -2.35 6.61 -17.51
#